data_419dfae0ba2e65032ebfc697b82035f8
#
_entry.id   419dfae0ba2e65032ebfc697b82035f8
#
_cell.length_a   1.000
_cell.length_b   1.000
_cell.length_c   1.000
_cell.angle_alpha   90.00
_cell.angle_beta   90.00
_cell.angle_gamma   90.00
#
_symmetry.space_group_name_H-M   'P 1'
#
loop_
_entity.id
_entity.type
_entity.pdbx_description
1 polymer ?
#
loop_
_entity_poly.entity_id
_entity_poly.type
_entity_poly.pdbx_seq_one_letter_code
_entity_poly.pdbx_strand_id
1 'polypeptide(L)'
;RQTILYGLKGISAYGHQARELGYYSDEADDFYILALEALTDDRLSVEELIRLTMRTGEMAIEVMKKLDEANTAIYQNPAPQKVNVHLKKGPFIIVSGHDLKDLEMLLKQTEGTGIHIYTHGEMLPCHGYPGLNKYPHLAGNFGGAWQDQQKQFDNLPGCILMTTNCLMRPRDSYKDRIYSTNVVGWDGVKHIGKNENGEKDFSAIIEQALELGGYPEDQDVQEILVGFGHHATLGYADAIVDAVKSGKLRHFFLIG
;
A
#
# COMPACT_ATOMS: atom_id res chain seq x y z
N ARG A 1 1.05 27.74 -0.22
CA ARG A 1 -0.30 27.18 -0.41
C ARG A 1 -0.27 25.79 -1.07
N GLN A 2 0.45 25.61 -2.17
CA GLN A 2 0.53 24.30 -2.83
C GLN A 2 1.11 23.21 -1.90
N THR A 3 2.12 23.52 -1.09
CA THR A 3 2.68 22.59 -0.11
C THR A 3 1.63 22.15 0.91
N ILE A 4 0.82 23.09 1.41
CA ILE A 4 -0.30 22.79 2.32
C ILE A 4 -1.30 21.87 1.61
N LEU A 5 -1.73 22.22 0.38
CA LEU A 5 -2.67 21.41 -0.37
C LEU A 5 -2.19 19.97 -0.58
N TYR A 6 -0.91 19.79 -0.92
CA TYR A 6 -0.34 18.45 -1.05
C TYR A 6 -0.25 17.69 0.27
N GLY A 7 0.06 18.39 1.36
CA GLY A 7 0.00 17.81 2.71
C GLY A 7 -1.41 17.37 3.08
N LEU A 8 -2.42 18.19 2.80
CA LEU A 8 -3.83 17.86 3.03
C LEU A 8 -4.28 16.64 2.20
N LYS A 9 -3.81 16.50 0.97
CA LYS A 9 -4.07 15.28 0.17
C LYS A 9 -3.49 14.03 0.83
N GLY A 10 -2.28 14.10 1.40
CA GLY A 10 -1.67 13.02 2.16
C GLY A 10 -2.45 12.68 3.43
N ILE A 11 -2.82 13.69 4.23
CA ILE A 11 -3.65 13.54 5.43
C ILE A 11 -4.97 12.84 5.07
N SER A 12 -5.65 13.30 4.00
CA SER A 12 -6.90 12.70 3.54
C SER A 12 -6.74 11.24 3.11
N ALA A 13 -5.68 10.91 2.38
CA ALA A 13 -5.44 9.55 1.90
C ALA A 13 -5.20 8.57 3.04
N TYR A 14 -4.28 8.88 3.95
CA TYR A 14 -3.98 8.01 5.10
C TYR A 14 -5.10 8.01 6.14
N GLY A 15 -5.75 9.17 6.37
CA GLY A 15 -6.91 9.28 7.24
C GLY A 15 -8.08 8.43 6.74
N HIS A 16 -8.31 8.37 5.43
CA HIS A 16 -9.32 7.48 4.85
C HIS A 16 -9.01 6.00 5.15
N GLN A 17 -7.78 5.55 4.93
CA GLN A 17 -7.39 4.17 5.20
C GLN A 17 -7.53 3.82 6.70
N ALA A 18 -7.10 4.70 7.60
CA ALA A 18 -7.27 4.51 9.04
C ALA A 18 -8.76 4.43 9.42
N ARG A 19 -9.60 5.31 8.87
CA ARG A 19 -11.04 5.36 9.11
C ARG A 19 -11.76 4.10 8.64
N GLU A 20 -11.35 3.53 7.52
CA GLU A 20 -11.86 2.24 7.03
C GLU A 20 -11.61 1.09 8.02
N LEU A 21 -10.61 1.24 8.87
CA LEU A 21 -10.25 0.32 9.95
C LEU A 21 -10.83 0.72 11.32
N GLY A 22 -11.64 1.81 11.37
CA GLY A 22 -12.27 2.30 12.59
C GLY A 22 -11.41 3.25 13.44
N TYR A 23 -10.31 3.76 12.88
CA TYR A 23 -9.39 4.69 13.54
C TYR A 23 -9.44 6.05 12.89
N TYR A 24 -9.45 7.12 13.70
CA TYR A 24 -9.51 8.50 13.20
C TYR A 24 -8.92 9.48 14.24
N SER A 25 -8.73 10.71 13.84
CA SER A 25 -8.30 11.82 14.70
C SER A 25 -9.19 13.02 14.44
N ASP A 26 -10.02 13.39 15.43
CA ASP A 26 -10.88 14.57 15.35
C ASP A 26 -10.04 15.84 15.16
N GLU A 27 -8.87 15.93 15.81
CA GLU A 27 -7.95 17.07 15.66
C GLU A 27 -7.46 17.23 14.21
N ALA A 28 -7.14 16.12 13.53
CA ALA A 28 -6.71 16.16 12.15
C ALA A 28 -7.87 16.51 11.20
N ASP A 29 -9.08 16.04 11.49
CA ASP A 29 -10.28 16.37 10.72
C ASP A 29 -10.65 17.87 10.84
N ASP A 30 -10.64 18.41 12.06
CA ASP A 30 -10.88 19.84 12.32
C ASP A 30 -9.81 20.71 11.64
N PHE A 31 -8.55 20.30 11.74
CA PHE A 31 -7.45 21.00 11.07
C PHE A 31 -7.59 20.95 9.55
N TYR A 32 -8.06 19.84 8.98
CA TYR A 32 -8.26 19.69 7.54
C TYR A 32 -9.23 20.74 7.01
N ILE A 33 -10.35 20.94 7.69
CA ILE A 33 -11.37 21.96 7.32
C ILE A 33 -10.78 23.36 7.44
N LEU A 34 -10.14 23.68 8.56
CA LEU A 34 -9.49 24.97 8.80
C LEU A 34 -8.44 25.29 7.72
N ALA A 35 -7.61 24.31 7.38
CA ALA A 35 -6.56 24.52 6.39
C ALA A 35 -7.10 24.69 4.97
N LEU A 36 -8.19 24.00 4.61
CA LEU A 36 -8.88 24.23 3.33
C LEU A 36 -9.46 25.63 3.24
N GLU A 37 -10.11 26.12 4.29
CA GLU A 37 -10.60 27.49 4.39
C GLU A 37 -9.46 28.50 4.21
N ALA A 38 -8.36 28.31 4.95
CA ALA A 38 -7.20 29.19 4.89
C ALA A 38 -6.54 29.25 3.50
N LEU A 39 -6.65 28.19 2.69
CA LEU A 39 -6.13 28.21 1.31
C LEU A 39 -6.88 29.20 0.40
N THR A 40 -8.11 29.55 0.73
CA THR A 40 -8.94 30.50 -0.03
C THR A 40 -8.80 31.95 0.48
N ASP A 41 -8.13 32.20 1.60
CA ASP A 41 -7.93 33.55 2.14
C ASP A 41 -6.64 34.18 1.61
N ASP A 42 -6.78 35.12 0.68
CA ASP A 42 -5.65 35.84 0.07
C ASP A 42 -4.97 36.85 0.99
N ARG A 43 -5.55 37.13 2.16
CA ARG A 43 -5.03 38.10 3.13
C ARG A 43 -3.96 37.53 4.05
N LEU A 44 -3.79 36.20 4.08
CA LEU A 44 -2.80 35.52 4.93
C LEU A 44 -1.37 35.97 4.58
N SER A 45 -0.63 36.35 5.60
CA SER A 45 0.79 36.68 5.52
C SER A 45 1.63 35.44 5.23
N VAL A 46 2.89 35.65 4.82
CA VAL A 46 3.84 34.57 4.60
C VAL A 46 4.11 33.80 5.90
N GLU A 47 4.22 34.49 7.03
CA GLU A 47 4.43 33.89 8.35
C GLU A 47 3.26 32.97 8.76
N GLU A 48 2.03 33.37 8.46
CA GLU A 48 0.84 32.55 8.72
C GLU A 48 0.82 31.31 7.84
N LEU A 49 1.17 31.44 6.57
CA LEU A 49 1.29 30.30 5.66
C LEU A 49 2.39 29.32 6.08
N ILE A 50 3.53 29.82 6.60
CA ILE A 50 4.60 28.96 7.14
C ILE A 50 4.10 28.20 8.35
N ARG A 51 3.43 28.88 9.33
CA ARG A 51 2.85 28.21 10.50
C ARG A 51 1.85 27.12 10.10
N LEU A 52 0.99 27.43 9.13
CA LEU A 52 0.01 26.48 8.61
C LEU A 52 0.68 25.29 7.91
N THR A 53 1.77 25.51 7.19
CA THR A 53 2.56 24.45 6.57
C THR A 53 3.17 23.52 7.62
N MET A 54 3.75 24.08 8.69
CA MET A 54 4.31 23.28 9.79
C MET A 54 3.22 22.47 10.48
N ARG A 55 2.06 23.09 10.76
CA ARG A 55 0.92 22.40 11.37
C ARG A 55 0.37 21.28 10.47
N THR A 56 0.38 21.47 9.16
CA THR A 56 0.02 20.42 8.20
C THR A 56 0.94 19.20 8.35
N GLY A 57 2.23 19.41 8.55
CA GLY A 57 3.19 18.32 8.82
C GLY A 57 2.90 17.60 10.14
N GLU A 58 2.58 18.33 11.21
CA GLU A 58 2.23 17.74 12.50
C GLU A 58 0.98 16.85 12.39
N MET A 59 -0.06 17.32 11.70
CA MET A 59 -1.28 16.54 11.48
C MET A 59 -1.05 15.35 10.57
N ALA A 60 -0.16 15.45 9.59
CA ALA A 60 0.23 14.31 8.78
C ALA A 60 0.88 13.21 9.64
N ILE A 61 1.75 13.56 10.59
CA ILE A 61 2.34 12.62 11.54
C ILE A 61 1.26 11.97 12.41
N GLU A 62 0.31 12.76 12.93
CA GLU A 62 -0.79 12.23 13.76
C GLU A 62 -1.63 11.21 12.98
N VAL A 63 -2.00 11.51 11.73
CA VAL A 63 -2.78 10.60 10.90
C VAL A 63 -2.00 9.34 10.53
N MET A 64 -0.70 9.46 10.21
CA MET A 64 0.14 8.30 9.96
C MET A 64 0.27 7.40 11.17
N LYS A 65 0.37 8.00 12.38
CA LYS A 65 0.36 7.26 13.65
C LYS A 65 -0.96 6.51 13.84
N LYS A 66 -2.11 7.13 13.54
CA LYS A 66 -3.41 6.46 13.59
C LYS A 66 -3.50 5.29 12.63
N LEU A 67 -2.95 5.42 11.43
CA LEU A 67 -2.91 4.33 10.46
C LEU A 67 -1.99 3.19 10.92
N ASP A 68 -0.83 3.49 11.50
CA ASP A 68 0.05 2.47 12.10
C ASP A 68 -0.63 1.75 13.26
N GLU A 69 -1.28 2.48 14.18
CA GLU A 69 -2.08 1.90 15.26
C GLU A 69 -3.18 0.96 14.73
N ALA A 70 -3.90 1.37 13.68
CA ALA A 70 -4.94 0.58 13.05
C ALA A 70 -4.39 -0.72 12.42
N ASN A 71 -3.35 -0.58 11.60
CA ASN A 71 -2.75 -1.71 10.92
C ASN A 71 -2.14 -2.72 11.89
N THR A 72 -1.43 -2.24 12.93
CA THR A 72 -0.79 -3.12 13.91
C THR A 72 -1.81 -3.78 14.85
N ALA A 73 -2.91 -3.11 15.18
CA ALA A 73 -4.00 -3.68 15.98
C ALA A 73 -4.73 -4.79 15.22
N ILE A 74 -4.95 -4.64 13.92
CA ILE A 74 -5.74 -5.58 13.11
C ILE A 74 -4.86 -6.69 12.53
N TYR A 75 -3.69 -6.34 11.98
CA TYR A 75 -2.80 -7.27 11.28
C TYR A 75 -1.60 -7.72 12.11
N GLN A 76 -1.47 -7.25 13.35
CA GLN A 76 -0.35 -7.45 14.29
C GLN A 76 0.91 -6.69 13.86
N ASN A 77 1.92 -6.63 14.75
CA ASN A 77 3.19 -5.96 14.43
C ASN A 77 3.93 -6.70 13.32
N PRO A 78 4.50 -5.98 12.34
CA PRO A 78 5.33 -6.60 11.31
C PRO A 78 6.49 -7.37 11.92
N ALA A 79 6.70 -8.58 11.43
CA ALA A 79 7.79 -9.47 11.81
C ALA A 79 8.63 -9.84 10.58
N PRO A 80 9.95 -10.08 10.73
CA PRO A 80 10.81 -10.46 9.62
C PRO A 80 10.31 -11.71 8.90
N GLN A 81 10.10 -11.57 7.57
CA GLN A 81 9.59 -12.64 6.71
C GLN A 81 10.40 -12.72 5.42
N LYS A 82 10.58 -13.95 4.95
CA LYS A 82 11.08 -14.21 3.60
C LYS A 82 9.92 -14.11 2.61
N VAL A 83 10.11 -13.34 1.56
CA VAL A 83 9.13 -13.10 0.50
C VAL A 83 9.72 -13.54 -0.83
N ASN A 84 9.01 -14.41 -1.53
CA ASN A 84 9.38 -14.79 -2.88
C ASN A 84 9.14 -13.63 -3.85
N VAL A 85 10.08 -13.39 -4.77
CA VAL A 85 9.98 -12.33 -5.78
C VAL A 85 9.83 -12.85 -7.21
N HIS A 86 9.46 -14.11 -7.36
CA HIS A 86 9.18 -14.76 -8.64
C HIS A 86 7.77 -15.35 -8.68
N LEU A 87 7.23 -15.47 -9.90
CA LEU A 87 5.88 -15.97 -10.11
C LEU A 87 5.85 -17.50 -10.16
N LYS A 88 4.82 -18.07 -9.54
CA LYS A 88 4.50 -19.49 -9.59
C LYS A 88 3.61 -19.80 -10.79
N LYS A 89 3.60 -21.04 -11.19
CA LYS A 89 2.64 -21.59 -12.17
C LYS A 89 1.20 -21.35 -11.70
N GLY A 90 0.32 -21.01 -12.64
CA GLY A 90 -1.13 -20.87 -12.41
C GLY A 90 -1.62 -19.44 -12.42
N PRO A 91 -2.94 -19.25 -12.24
CA PRO A 91 -3.57 -17.94 -12.29
C PRO A 91 -3.11 -17.06 -11.14
N PHE A 92 -3.03 -15.74 -11.40
CA PHE A 92 -2.58 -14.79 -10.40
C PHE A 92 -3.23 -13.41 -10.55
N ILE A 93 -3.24 -12.68 -9.44
CA ILE A 93 -3.59 -11.26 -9.37
C ILE A 93 -2.43 -10.52 -8.70
N ILE A 94 -1.99 -9.42 -9.33
CA ILE A 94 -1.01 -8.49 -8.76
C ILE A 94 -1.76 -7.35 -8.09
N VAL A 95 -1.43 -7.05 -6.83
CA VAL A 95 -2.03 -5.95 -6.06
C VAL A 95 -0.99 -4.87 -5.80
N SER A 96 -1.28 -3.66 -6.24
CA SER A 96 -0.41 -2.49 -6.05
C SER A 96 -1.14 -1.37 -5.31
N GLY A 97 -0.38 -0.52 -4.64
CA GLY A 97 -0.88 0.57 -3.81
C GLY A 97 -0.59 0.35 -2.33
N HIS A 98 -1.48 0.80 -1.44
CA HIS A 98 -1.21 0.87 0.00
C HIS A 98 -2.34 0.31 0.89
N ASP A 99 -3.53 0.02 0.33
CA ASP A 99 -4.71 -0.35 1.13
C ASP A 99 -4.66 -1.83 1.55
N LEU A 100 -4.33 -2.07 2.82
CA LEU A 100 -4.25 -3.41 3.39
C LEU A 100 -5.63 -4.06 3.59
N LYS A 101 -6.69 -3.26 3.77
CA LYS A 101 -8.04 -3.79 3.89
C LYS A 101 -8.53 -4.36 2.57
N ASP A 102 -8.28 -3.66 1.46
CA ASP A 102 -8.59 -4.17 0.13
C ASP A 102 -7.82 -5.47 -0.18
N LEU A 103 -6.54 -5.52 0.19
CA LEU A 103 -5.74 -6.73 0.06
C LEU A 103 -6.35 -7.88 0.88
N GLU A 104 -6.72 -7.65 2.15
CA GLU A 104 -7.35 -8.67 2.99
C GLU A 104 -8.68 -9.16 2.41
N MET A 105 -9.52 -8.24 1.91
CA MET A 105 -10.80 -8.61 1.29
C MET A 105 -10.60 -9.47 0.05
N LEU A 106 -9.62 -9.14 -0.80
CA LEU A 106 -9.25 -9.94 -1.96
C LEU A 106 -8.72 -11.32 -1.52
N LEU A 107 -7.83 -11.38 -0.53
CA LEU A 107 -7.31 -12.64 0.00
C LEU A 107 -8.42 -13.56 0.53
N LYS A 108 -9.41 -13.01 1.23
CA LYS A 108 -10.59 -13.78 1.69
C LYS A 108 -11.41 -14.33 0.54
N GLN A 109 -11.63 -13.55 -0.52
CA GLN A 109 -12.44 -13.97 -1.67
C GLN A 109 -11.71 -14.91 -2.63
N THR A 110 -10.38 -14.93 -2.60
CA THR A 110 -9.55 -15.84 -3.42
C THR A 110 -9.13 -17.10 -2.68
N GLU A 111 -9.50 -17.28 -1.41
CA GLU A 111 -9.16 -18.48 -0.65
C GLU A 111 -9.78 -19.73 -1.29
N GLY A 112 -8.95 -20.75 -1.53
CA GLY A 112 -9.36 -22.01 -2.15
C GLY A 112 -9.61 -21.97 -3.67
N THR A 113 -9.46 -20.83 -4.33
CA THR A 113 -9.65 -20.70 -5.79
C THR A 113 -8.47 -21.18 -6.64
N GLY A 114 -7.29 -21.37 -6.03
CA GLY A 114 -6.06 -21.69 -6.74
C GLY A 114 -5.35 -20.47 -7.34
N ILE A 115 -5.87 -19.25 -7.12
CA ILE A 115 -5.23 -18.00 -7.55
C ILE A 115 -4.10 -17.62 -6.59
N HIS A 116 -2.95 -17.24 -7.14
CA HIS A 116 -1.85 -16.65 -6.41
C HIS A 116 -2.00 -15.13 -6.34
N ILE A 117 -1.84 -14.56 -5.15
CA ILE A 117 -1.82 -13.10 -4.96
C ILE A 117 -0.37 -12.64 -4.81
N TYR A 118 0.03 -11.67 -5.61
CA TYR A 118 1.33 -11.01 -5.52
C TYR A 118 1.14 -9.54 -5.23
N THR A 119 2.00 -9.00 -4.39
CA THR A 119 2.09 -7.56 -4.20
C THR A 119 3.00 -6.92 -5.25
N HIS A 120 2.90 -5.61 -5.42
CA HIS A 120 3.76 -4.83 -6.30
C HIS A 120 4.08 -3.48 -5.66
N GLY A 121 5.31 -3.00 -5.90
CA GLY A 121 5.74 -1.68 -5.45
C GLY A 121 5.64 -1.53 -3.93
N GLU A 122 4.97 -0.47 -3.49
CA GLU A 122 4.88 -0.08 -2.08
C GLU A 122 3.94 -0.96 -1.23
N MET A 123 3.26 -1.96 -1.83
CA MET A 123 2.52 -2.98 -1.09
C MET A 123 3.43 -4.06 -0.47
N LEU A 124 4.69 -4.18 -0.88
CA LEU A 124 5.64 -5.17 -0.37
C LEU A 124 5.69 -5.30 1.15
N PRO A 125 5.66 -4.20 1.96
CA PRO A 125 5.71 -4.31 3.41
C PRO A 125 4.56 -5.11 4.04
N CYS A 126 3.44 -5.32 3.34
CA CYS A 126 2.29 -6.07 3.85
C CYS A 126 2.64 -7.51 4.25
N HIS A 127 3.64 -8.11 3.61
CA HIS A 127 4.12 -9.46 3.92
C HIS A 127 4.70 -9.59 5.33
N GLY A 128 5.11 -8.47 5.94
CA GLY A 128 5.58 -8.46 7.33
C GLY A 128 4.46 -8.64 8.36
N TYR A 129 3.21 -8.35 8.00
CA TYR A 129 2.08 -8.44 8.93
C TYR A 129 1.60 -9.90 9.08
N PRO A 130 1.67 -10.51 10.28
CA PRO A 130 1.22 -11.90 10.49
C PRO A 130 -0.25 -12.11 10.12
N GLY A 131 -1.11 -11.10 10.35
CA GLY A 131 -2.53 -11.13 10.00
C GLY A 131 -2.81 -11.26 8.50
N LEU A 132 -1.89 -10.83 7.64
CA LEU A 132 -1.97 -10.98 6.19
C LEU A 132 -1.14 -12.16 5.69
N ASN A 133 0.06 -12.36 6.24
CA ASN A 133 0.95 -13.44 5.81
C ASN A 133 0.43 -14.86 6.15
N LYS A 134 -0.63 -14.96 6.96
CA LYS A 134 -1.32 -16.23 7.26
C LYS A 134 -1.99 -16.86 6.03
N TYR A 135 -2.26 -16.09 4.98
CA TYR A 135 -2.89 -16.59 3.75
C TYR A 135 -1.84 -17.25 2.85
N PRO A 136 -1.86 -18.58 2.64
CA PRO A 136 -0.80 -19.29 1.92
C PRO A 136 -0.72 -18.93 0.43
N HIS A 137 -1.78 -18.37 -0.13
CA HIS A 137 -1.85 -17.91 -1.51
C HIS A 137 -1.43 -16.44 -1.69
N LEU A 138 -1.06 -15.72 -0.62
CA LEU A 138 -0.24 -14.52 -0.70
C LEU A 138 1.19 -14.93 -1.04
N ALA A 139 1.44 -15.15 -2.32
CA ALA A 139 2.52 -15.96 -2.83
C ALA A 139 3.88 -15.25 -2.89
N GLY A 140 3.87 -13.91 -2.89
CA GLY A 140 5.11 -13.14 -2.96
C GLY A 140 4.92 -11.72 -3.51
N ASN A 141 6.02 -11.13 -3.97
CA ASN A 141 6.03 -9.80 -4.57
C ASN A 141 6.49 -9.88 -6.02
N PHE A 142 5.87 -9.13 -6.89
CA PHE A 142 6.20 -9.01 -8.29
C PHE A 142 6.75 -7.63 -8.63
N GLY A 143 7.80 -7.59 -9.42
CA GLY A 143 8.34 -6.35 -9.96
C GLY A 143 9.03 -5.46 -8.92
N GLY A 144 9.15 -4.19 -9.25
CA GLY A 144 9.86 -3.17 -8.47
C GLY A 144 9.02 -1.95 -8.18
N ALA A 145 9.60 -0.77 -8.45
CA ALA A 145 8.95 0.51 -8.18
C ALA A 145 7.76 0.78 -9.11
N TRP A 146 6.79 1.57 -8.62
CA TRP A 146 5.57 1.89 -9.36
C TRP A 146 5.84 2.56 -10.73
N GLN A 147 6.96 3.26 -10.90
CA GLN A 147 7.36 3.91 -12.15
C GLN A 147 7.59 2.92 -13.29
N ASP A 148 7.95 1.69 -12.97
CA ASP A 148 8.27 0.65 -13.95
C ASP A 148 7.05 -0.18 -14.38
N GLN A 149 5.87 0.08 -13.78
CA GLN A 149 4.66 -0.73 -13.97
C GLN A 149 4.26 -0.89 -15.44
N GLN A 150 4.40 0.15 -16.27
CA GLN A 150 4.05 0.08 -17.70
C GLN A 150 4.89 -0.95 -18.47
N LYS A 151 6.12 -1.20 -18.01
CA LYS A 151 7.01 -2.20 -18.58
C LYS A 151 6.75 -3.57 -17.92
N GLN A 152 6.55 -3.57 -16.62
CA GLN A 152 6.40 -4.79 -15.84
C GLN A 152 5.04 -5.48 -16.07
N PHE A 153 3.97 -4.70 -16.28
CA PHE A 153 2.63 -5.24 -16.53
C PHE A 153 2.38 -5.59 -18.00
N ASP A 154 3.32 -5.26 -18.89
CA ASP A 154 3.19 -5.55 -20.31
C ASP A 154 3.16 -7.06 -20.55
N ASN A 155 2.14 -7.52 -21.30
CA ASN A 155 1.95 -8.93 -21.68
C ASN A 155 1.87 -9.95 -20.52
N LEU A 156 1.59 -9.53 -19.28
CA LEU A 156 1.39 -10.47 -18.18
C LEU A 156 0.13 -11.31 -18.39
N PRO A 157 0.17 -12.64 -18.20
CA PRO A 157 -1.01 -13.51 -18.26
C PRO A 157 -1.80 -13.54 -16.95
N GLY A 158 -2.04 -12.39 -16.33
CA GLY A 158 -2.75 -12.23 -15.05
C GLY A 158 -3.41 -10.88 -14.93
N CYS A 159 -4.17 -10.68 -13.87
CA CYS A 159 -4.86 -9.43 -13.59
C CYS A 159 -4.07 -8.53 -12.63
N ILE A 160 -4.39 -7.24 -12.65
CA ILE A 160 -3.78 -6.23 -11.79
C ILE A 160 -4.88 -5.47 -11.05
N LEU A 161 -4.73 -5.30 -9.73
CA LEU A 161 -5.58 -4.49 -8.87
C LEU A 161 -4.78 -3.31 -8.32
N MET A 162 -5.24 -2.09 -8.61
CA MET A 162 -4.67 -0.84 -8.10
C MET A 162 -5.56 -0.32 -6.97
N THR A 163 -5.03 -0.27 -5.75
CA THR A 163 -5.82 0.10 -4.56
C THR A 163 -5.72 1.57 -4.20
N THR A 164 -4.62 2.22 -4.55
CA THR A 164 -4.35 3.64 -4.27
C THR A 164 -3.57 4.29 -5.41
N ASN A 165 -2.93 5.42 -5.15
CA ASN A 165 -2.33 6.38 -6.06
C ASN A 165 -1.19 5.91 -6.98
N CYS A 166 -0.72 4.69 -6.88
CA CYS A 166 0.40 4.18 -7.70
C CYS A 166 0.04 3.93 -9.18
N LEU A 167 -1.21 4.16 -9.59
CA LEU A 167 -1.67 3.93 -10.96
C LEU A 167 -1.08 4.95 -11.94
N MET A 168 -0.37 4.46 -12.96
CA MET A 168 0.00 5.21 -14.15
C MET A 168 -1.00 4.94 -15.29
N ARG A 169 -0.95 5.77 -16.35
CA ARG A 169 -1.72 5.50 -17.57
C ARG A 169 -1.47 4.07 -18.06
N PRO A 170 -2.48 3.20 -18.08
CA PRO A 170 -2.31 1.84 -18.55
C PRO A 170 -2.01 1.80 -20.07
N ARG A 171 -1.18 0.84 -20.48
CA ARG A 171 -0.98 0.55 -21.91
C ARG A 171 -2.11 -0.34 -22.41
N ASP A 172 -2.39 -0.25 -23.71
CA ASP A 172 -3.43 -1.05 -24.36
C ASP A 172 -3.18 -2.57 -24.20
N SER A 173 -1.93 -2.99 -24.04
CA SER A 173 -1.53 -4.39 -23.85
C SER A 173 -2.02 -5.04 -22.55
N TYR A 174 -2.44 -4.25 -21.55
CA TYR A 174 -2.97 -4.76 -20.28
C TYR A 174 -4.16 -3.96 -19.73
N LYS A 175 -4.65 -2.97 -20.46
CA LYS A 175 -5.75 -2.09 -19.99
C LYS A 175 -7.04 -2.85 -19.69
N ASP A 176 -7.28 -3.95 -20.36
CA ASP A 176 -8.44 -4.83 -20.19
C ASP A 176 -8.36 -5.71 -18.94
N ARG A 177 -7.18 -5.84 -18.34
CA ARG A 177 -6.88 -6.70 -17.18
C ARG A 177 -6.50 -5.94 -15.92
N ILE A 178 -6.56 -4.59 -15.94
CA ILE A 178 -6.30 -3.75 -14.80
C ILE A 178 -7.61 -3.25 -14.20
N TYR A 179 -7.69 -3.32 -12.89
CA TYR A 179 -8.82 -2.88 -12.08
C TYR A 179 -8.34 -1.85 -11.07
N SER A 180 -9.24 -1.00 -10.63
CA SER A 180 -8.98 -0.01 -9.58
C SER A 180 -10.03 -0.06 -8.48
N THR A 181 -9.68 0.43 -7.30
CA THR A 181 -10.58 0.59 -6.15
C THR A 181 -10.44 1.99 -5.56
N ASN A 182 -11.25 2.30 -4.56
CA ASN A 182 -11.20 3.56 -3.80
C ASN A 182 -11.31 4.80 -4.72
N VAL A 183 -10.41 5.78 -4.53
CA VAL A 183 -10.41 7.04 -5.28
C VAL A 183 -9.48 7.02 -6.50
N VAL A 184 -8.76 5.91 -6.72
CA VAL A 184 -7.87 5.78 -7.87
C VAL A 184 -8.62 5.23 -9.07
N GLY A 185 -8.34 5.78 -10.25
CA GLY A 185 -8.95 5.33 -11.49
C GLY A 185 -8.30 5.96 -12.71
N TRP A 186 -8.61 5.40 -13.86
CA TRP A 186 -8.21 5.92 -15.16
C TRP A 186 -9.34 5.68 -16.17
N ASP A 187 -9.46 6.53 -17.17
CA ASP A 187 -10.47 6.36 -18.20
C ASP A 187 -10.37 4.99 -18.91
N GLY A 188 -11.49 4.26 -18.91
CA GLY A 188 -11.60 2.91 -19.43
C GLY A 188 -10.96 1.78 -18.58
N VAL A 189 -10.51 2.09 -17.34
CA VAL A 189 -10.13 1.07 -16.34
C VAL A 189 -11.39 0.63 -15.59
N LYS A 190 -11.54 -0.67 -15.39
CA LYS A 190 -12.64 -1.24 -14.61
C LYS A 190 -12.48 -0.83 -13.13
N HIS A 191 -13.56 -0.34 -12.53
CA HIS A 191 -13.53 0.11 -11.14
C HIS A 191 -14.40 -0.78 -10.24
N ILE A 192 -13.83 -1.21 -9.13
CA ILE A 192 -14.52 -1.99 -8.11
C ILE A 192 -14.87 -1.07 -6.94
N GLY A 193 -16.13 -0.66 -6.89
CA GLY A 193 -16.68 0.17 -5.83
C GLY A 193 -17.18 -0.63 -4.64
N LYS A 194 -17.54 0.07 -3.56
CA LYS A 194 -18.22 -0.53 -2.40
C LYS A 194 -19.70 -0.74 -2.70
N ASN A 195 -20.24 -1.84 -2.23
CA ASN A 195 -21.68 -2.09 -2.15
C ASN A 195 -22.30 -1.30 -0.97
N GLU A 196 -23.63 -1.43 -0.79
CA GLU A 196 -24.38 -0.78 0.29
C GLU A 196 -23.91 -1.18 1.70
N ASN A 197 -23.27 -2.34 1.84
CA ASN A 197 -22.70 -2.82 3.10
C ASN A 197 -21.25 -2.37 3.34
N GLY A 198 -20.69 -1.58 2.42
CA GLY A 198 -19.28 -1.12 2.48
C GLY A 198 -18.25 -2.17 2.04
N GLU A 199 -18.71 -3.30 1.48
CA GLU A 199 -17.86 -4.38 0.98
C GLU A 199 -17.59 -4.23 -0.52
N LYS A 200 -16.48 -4.78 -0.99
CA LYS A 200 -16.11 -4.82 -2.41
C LYS A 200 -16.25 -6.26 -2.94
N ASP A 201 -16.85 -6.39 -4.11
CA ASP A 201 -16.96 -7.64 -4.83
C ASP A 201 -15.84 -7.77 -5.86
N PHE A 202 -14.93 -8.70 -5.65
CA PHE A 202 -13.80 -8.98 -6.53
C PHE A 202 -14.08 -10.10 -7.53
N SER A 203 -15.31 -10.58 -7.67
CA SER A 203 -15.67 -11.70 -8.56
C SER A 203 -15.17 -11.48 -10.00
N ALA A 204 -15.35 -10.28 -10.55
CA ALA A 204 -14.97 -9.99 -11.94
C ALA A 204 -13.46 -10.12 -12.22
N ILE A 205 -12.60 -9.68 -11.29
CA ILE A 205 -11.14 -9.82 -11.44
C ILE A 205 -10.70 -11.27 -11.16
N ILE A 206 -11.37 -11.97 -10.27
CA ILE A 206 -11.15 -13.39 -9.94
C ILE A 206 -11.46 -14.25 -11.16
N GLU A 207 -12.63 -14.11 -11.74
CA GLU A 207 -13.06 -14.84 -12.93
C GLU A 207 -12.08 -14.60 -14.10
N GLN A 208 -11.73 -13.34 -14.36
CA GLN A 208 -10.78 -13.03 -15.44
C GLN A 208 -9.39 -13.61 -15.18
N ALA A 209 -8.91 -13.62 -13.94
CA ALA A 209 -7.61 -14.23 -13.60
C ALA A 209 -7.61 -15.75 -13.84
N LEU A 210 -8.72 -16.43 -13.52
CA LEU A 210 -8.89 -17.86 -13.80
C LEU A 210 -8.94 -18.15 -15.30
N GLU A 211 -9.64 -17.32 -16.09
CA GLU A 211 -9.70 -17.44 -17.54
C GLU A 211 -8.33 -17.26 -18.21
N LEU A 212 -7.51 -16.33 -17.71
CA LEU A 212 -6.15 -16.08 -18.21
C LEU A 212 -5.19 -17.24 -17.91
N GLY A 213 -5.43 -17.99 -16.83
CA GLY A 213 -4.70 -19.19 -16.47
C GLY A 213 -3.29 -19.00 -15.94
N GLY A 214 -2.70 -17.82 -16.07
CA GLY A 214 -1.39 -17.48 -15.53
C GLY A 214 -0.19 -18.11 -16.26
N TYR A 215 0.92 -18.25 -15.56
CA TYR A 215 2.13 -18.85 -16.13
C TYR A 215 2.02 -20.38 -16.18
N PRO A 216 2.59 -21.01 -17.25
CA PRO A 216 2.55 -22.47 -17.41
C PRO A 216 3.52 -23.23 -16.48
N GLU A 217 4.54 -22.55 -15.97
CA GLU A 217 5.63 -23.13 -15.18
C GLU A 217 6.03 -22.21 -14.01
N ASP A 218 6.60 -22.79 -12.97
CA ASP A 218 7.21 -22.03 -11.88
C ASP A 218 8.49 -21.35 -12.36
N GLN A 219 8.73 -20.12 -11.90
CA GLN A 219 10.01 -19.44 -12.07
C GLN A 219 10.96 -19.86 -10.92
N ASP A 220 12.27 -19.65 -11.11
CA ASP A 220 13.27 -19.90 -10.07
C ASP A 220 12.98 -19.05 -8.83
N VAL A 221 12.98 -19.68 -7.66
CA VAL A 221 12.68 -19.00 -6.39
C VAL A 221 13.84 -18.08 -6.01
N GLN A 222 13.53 -16.79 -5.86
CA GLN A 222 14.39 -15.81 -5.20
C GLN A 222 13.63 -15.21 -4.03
N GLU A 223 14.29 -15.08 -2.90
CA GLU A 223 13.69 -14.55 -1.68
C GLU A 223 14.38 -13.26 -1.25
N ILE A 224 13.59 -12.32 -0.76
CA ILE A 224 14.07 -11.14 -0.03
C ILE A 224 13.51 -11.17 1.38
N LEU A 225 14.15 -10.43 2.29
CA LEU A 225 13.73 -10.34 3.68
C LEU A 225 13.04 -8.97 3.91
N VAL A 226 11.83 -9.00 4.44
CA VAL A 226 11.02 -7.80 4.77
C VAL A 226 10.46 -7.91 6.19
N GLY A 227 9.72 -6.89 6.67
CA GLY A 227 9.01 -6.94 7.94
C GLY A 227 9.79 -6.38 9.13
N PHE A 228 10.86 -5.61 8.90
CA PHE A 228 11.60 -4.90 9.94
C PHE A 228 10.89 -3.61 10.35
N GLY A 229 9.64 -3.71 10.83
CA GLY A 229 8.92 -2.60 11.43
C GLY A 229 9.57 -2.13 12.75
N HIS A 230 9.08 -1.01 13.31
CA HIS A 230 9.66 -0.41 14.53
C HIS A 230 9.75 -1.41 15.69
N HIS A 231 8.73 -2.24 15.92
CA HIS A 231 8.73 -3.24 16.99
C HIS A 231 9.84 -4.28 16.82
N ALA A 232 9.99 -4.86 15.64
CA ALA A 232 11.03 -5.82 15.34
C ALA A 232 12.42 -5.18 15.42
N THR A 233 12.59 -3.97 14.88
CA THR A 233 13.88 -3.25 14.88
C THR A 233 14.33 -2.91 16.30
N LEU A 234 13.41 -2.48 17.18
CA LEU A 234 13.72 -2.21 18.59
C LEU A 234 14.14 -3.47 19.35
N GLY A 235 13.66 -4.65 18.95
CA GLY A 235 14.12 -5.93 19.49
C GLY A 235 15.62 -6.23 19.22
N TYR A 236 16.22 -5.59 18.20
CA TYR A 236 17.64 -5.68 17.88
C TYR A 236 18.48 -4.50 18.39
N ALA A 237 17.90 -3.58 19.17
CA ALA A 237 18.56 -2.32 19.56
C ALA A 237 19.92 -2.55 20.20
N ASP A 238 20.02 -3.45 21.18
CA ASP A 238 21.28 -3.74 21.89
C ASP A 238 22.36 -4.28 20.93
N ALA A 239 22.00 -5.21 20.05
CA ALA A 239 22.91 -5.76 19.06
C ALA A 239 23.41 -4.70 18.07
N ILE A 240 22.54 -3.76 17.68
CA ILE A 240 22.89 -2.63 16.81
C ILE A 240 23.86 -1.69 17.53
N VAL A 241 23.58 -1.34 18.79
CA VAL A 241 24.44 -0.49 19.62
C VAL A 241 25.82 -1.12 19.80
N ASP A 242 25.89 -2.42 20.08
CA ASP A 242 27.15 -3.16 20.24
C ASP A 242 27.95 -3.23 18.91
N ALA A 243 27.25 -3.38 17.78
CA ALA A 243 27.87 -3.35 16.47
C ALA A 243 28.46 -1.97 16.15
N VAL A 244 27.80 -0.88 16.55
CA VAL A 244 28.32 0.49 16.43
C VAL A 244 29.54 0.68 17.33
N LYS A 245 29.43 0.33 18.61
CA LYS A 245 30.53 0.49 19.60
C LYS A 245 31.78 -0.32 19.23
N SER A 246 31.59 -1.51 18.64
CA SER A 246 32.70 -2.35 18.18
C SER A 246 33.24 -1.97 16.80
N GLY A 247 32.68 -0.97 16.13
CA GLY A 247 33.08 -0.52 14.80
C GLY A 247 32.70 -1.48 13.66
N LYS A 248 31.89 -2.49 13.93
CA LYS A 248 31.34 -3.40 12.91
C LYS A 248 30.31 -2.71 12.03
N LEU A 249 29.47 -1.85 12.63
CA LEU A 249 28.52 -0.99 11.92
C LEU A 249 29.04 0.43 11.91
N ARG A 250 29.31 0.98 10.71
CA ARG A 250 29.93 2.31 10.54
C ARG A 250 29.02 3.35 9.92
N HIS A 251 27.98 2.90 9.21
CA HIS A 251 27.09 3.79 8.47
C HIS A 251 25.64 3.32 8.60
N PHE A 252 24.73 4.30 8.69
CA PHE A 252 23.30 4.11 8.53
C PHE A 252 22.89 4.85 7.25
N PHE A 253 22.14 4.19 6.39
CA PHE A 253 21.54 4.80 5.21
C PHE A 253 20.05 5.00 5.48
N LEU A 254 19.60 6.24 5.45
CA LEU A 254 18.20 6.58 5.46
C LEU A 254 17.73 6.78 4.02
N ILE A 255 16.79 5.97 3.59
CA ILE A 255 16.25 5.99 2.23
C ILE A 255 14.75 6.25 2.35
N GLY A 256 14.26 7.32 1.70
CA GLY A 256 12.86 7.74 1.68
C GLY A 256 12.37 7.99 0.25
#